data_5cde28f0293b95810d410f4bf93dbaed
#
_entry.id   5cde28f0293b95810d410f4bf93dbaed
#
_cell.length_a   1.000
_cell.length_b   1.000
_cell.length_c   1.000
_cell.angle_alpha   90.00
_cell.angle_beta   90.00
_cell.angle_gamma   90.00
#
_symmetry.space_group_name_H-M   'P 1'
#
loop_
_entity.id
_entity.type
_entity.pdbx_description
1 polymer ?
#
loop_
_entity_poly.entity_id
_entity_poly.type
_entity_poly.pdbx_seq_one_letter_code
_entity_poly.pdbx_strand_id
1 'polypeptide(L)'
;SPYGGNGMSFAGSDGRTANFTVDGANFNNNFGLSDKLPGGGNPISIDAIEEMQVVISPFDVRQTDFIGGGINAITKAGTNTYKGSAYIYHKNENMRGDAIENAQIANARDKDSETTYGFTLGGPIIKNKLFFFVSGEMINVPTIANRWRASEDGVADATNYISRTTVADLTRVSNFVKEKYGYDTGSFNSFPADEKNYKILARLDWNINDANKLSVRF
;
A
#
# COMPACT_ATOMS: atom_id res chain seq x y z
N SER A 1 -3.41 18.39 -7.72
CA SER A 1 -4.60 19.13 -7.25
C SER A 1 -4.22 19.92 -6.01
N PRO A 2 -4.59 21.21 -5.88
CA PRO A 2 -4.37 21.99 -4.65
C PRO A 2 -5.12 21.41 -3.43
N TYR A 3 -5.98 20.45 -3.63
CA TYR A 3 -6.74 19.77 -2.60
C TYR A 3 -6.28 18.33 -2.34
N GLY A 4 -5.07 17.95 -2.76
CA GLY A 4 -4.30 16.81 -2.26
C GLY A 4 -4.94 15.42 -2.28
N GLY A 5 -6.09 15.24 -2.92
CA GLY A 5 -6.79 13.97 -2.93
C GLY A 5 -6.18 12.98 -3.93
N ASN A 6 -5.62 11.89 -3.47
CA ASN A 6 -5.31 10.70 -4.29
C ASN A 6 -6.51 9.75 -4.37
N GLY A 7 -7.69 10.20 -3.99
CA GLY A 7 -8.92 9.43 -4.03
C GLY A 7 -9.44 9.23 -5.46
N MET A 8 -10.13 8.13 -5.68
CA MET A 8 -10.83 7.87 -6.94
C MET A 8 -12.01 8.84 -7.08
N SER A 9 -12.03 9.63 -8.15
CA SER A 9 -13.14 10.53 -8.47
C SER A 9 -13.85 10.06 -9.72
N PHE A 10 -15.16 9.98 -9.67
CA PHE A 10 -16.02 9.62 -10.79
C PHE A 10 -16.86 10.82 -11.20
N ALA A 11 -16.86 11.15 -12.48
CA ALA A 11 -17.63 12.25 -13.06
C ALA A 11 -17.48 13.60 -12.30
N GLY A 12 -16.30 13.87 -11.74
CA GLY A 12 -16.03 15.10 -10.98
C GLY A 12 -16.52 15.10 -9.53
N SER A 13 -17.02 13.96 -9.02
CA SER A 13 -17.41 13.81 -7.61
C SER A 13 -16.20 13.87 -6.67
N ASP A 14 -16.45 14.16 -5.39
CA ASP A 14 -15.43 14.07 -4.34
C ASP A 14 -14.98 12.61 -4.18
N GLY A 15 -13.67 12.36 -4.14
CA GLY A 15 -13.10 11.02 -4.00
C GLY A 15 -13.54 10.28 -2.73
N ARG A 16 -13.98 11.01 -1.69
CA ARG A 16 -14.54 10.44 -0.47
C ARG A 16 -15.92 9.80 -0.67
N THR A 17 -16.59 10.14 -1.76
CA THR A 17 -17.93 9.62 -2.10
C THR A 17 -17.88 8.41 -3.05
N ALA A 18 -16.68 8.01 -3.48
CA ALA A 18 -16.48 6.83 -4.29
C ALA A 18 -16.58 5.55 -3.45
N ASN A 19 -17.22 4.53 -3.97
CA ASN A 19 -17.31 3.23 -3.31
C ASN A 19 -16.25 2.27 -3.83
N PHE A 20 -15.54 1.62 -2.93
CA PHE A 20 -14.65 0.51 -3.26
C PHE A 20 -15.08 -0.74 -2.50
N THR A 21 -15.43 -1.76 -3.25
CA THR A 21 -15.85 -3.06 -2.71
C THR A 21 -14.95 -4.18 -3.24
N VAL A 22 -14.78 -5.21 -2.45
CA VAL A 22 -14.14 -6.46 -2.86
C VAL A 22 -15.14 -7.58 -2.68
N ASP A 23 -15.50 -8.25 -3.77
CA ASP A 23 -16.58 -9.26 -3.80
C ASP A 23 -17.89 -8.76 -3.15
N GLY A 24 -18.17 -7.47 -3.26
CA GLY A 24 -19.33 -6.82 -2.65
C GLY A 24 -19.17 -6.41 -1.18
N ALA A 25 -18.08 -6.77 -0.51
CA ALA A 25 -17.77 -6.26 0.83
C ALA A 25 -17.20 -4.84 0.76
N ASN A 26 -17.68 -3.95 1.63
CA ASN A 26 -17.27 -2.55 1.67
C ASN A 26 -15.85 -2.41 2.25
N PHE A 27 -14.98 -1.71 1.51
CA PHE A 27 -13.61 -1.37 1.90
C PHE A 27 -13.38 0.14 1.97
N ASN A 28 -14.43 0.93 2.10
CA ASN A 28 -14.30 2.38 2.20
C ASN A 28 -13.81 2.82 3.57
N ASN A 29 -13.25 4.03 3.61
CA ASN A 29 -12.99 4.72 4.86
C ASN A 29 -14.30 5.37 5.37
N ASN A 30 -15.03 4.66 6.22
CA ASN A 30 -16.34 5.09 6.73
C ASN A 30 -16.25 6.28 7.71
N PHE A 31 -15.06 6.69 8.12
CA PHE A 31 -14.87 7.86 8.99
C PHE A 31 -14.92 9.19 8.26
N GLY A 32 -14.90 9.19 6.92
CA GLY A 32 -15.03 10.40 6.10
C GLY A 32 -13.90 11.43 6.24
N LEU A 33 -12.82 11.10 6.94
CA LEU A 33 -11.70 11.99 7.22
C LEU A 33 -10.59 11.94 6.17
N SER A 34 -10.63 10.95 5.28
CA SER A 34 -9.61 10.73 4.25
C SER A 34 -10.27 10.16 3.00
N ASP A 35 -9.78 10.60 1.86
CA ASP A 35 -10.08 10.05 0.53
C ASP A 35 -9.26 8.79 0.21
N LYS A 36 -8.37 8.38 1.13
CA LYS A 36 -7.56 7.18 0.97
C LYS A 36 -8.30 5.95 1.48
N LEU A 37 -8.09 4.84 0.79
CA LEU A 37 -8.54 3.54 1.26
C LEU A 37 -7.86 3.17 2.58
N PRO A 38 -8.50 2.35 3.42
CA PRO A 38 -7.91 1.86 4.66
C PRO A 38 -6.51 1.26 4.42
N GLY A 39 -5.57 1.55 5.31
CA GLY A 39 -4.18 1.11 5.18
C GLY A 39 -3.34 1.92 4.19
N GLY A 40 -3.86 3.05 3.66
CA GLY A 40 -3.10 4.00 2.84
C GLY A 40 -2.76 3.54 1.42
N GLY A 41 -3.32 2.41 0.96
CA GLY A 41 -3.04 1.84 -0.36
C GLY A 41 -4.14 0.90 -0.86
N ASN A 42 -3.86 0.13 -1.89
CA ASN A 42 -4.78 -0.89 -2.37
C ASN A 42 -4.98 -1.98 -1.31
N PRO A 43 -6.21 -2.27 -0.88
CA PRO A 43 -6.46 -3.27 0.17
C PRO A 43 -6.23 -4.70 -0.30
N ILE A 44 -6.16 -4.93 -1.60
CA ILE A 44 -5.98 -6.23 -2.22
C ILE A 44 -4.88 -6.18 -3.28
N SER A 45 -4.15 -7.29 -3.45
CA SER A 45 -3.19 -7.43 -4.55
C SER A 45 -3.91 -7.46 -5.90
N ILE A 46 -3.34 -6.79 -6.90
CA ILE A 46 -3.84 -6.83 -8.29
C ILE A 46 -3.85 -8.26 -8.82
N ASP A 47 -2.86 -9.06 -8.46
CA ASP A 47 -2.76 -10.46 -8.89
C ASP A 47 -3.83 -11.37 -8.29
N ALA A 48 -4.50 -10.93 -7.23
CA ALA A 48 -5.64 -11.63 -6.63
C ALA A 48 -6.98 -11.30 -7.31
N ILE A 49 -7.01 -10.28 -8.20
CA ILE A 49 -8.22 -9.81 -8.87
C ILE A 49 -8.43 -10.61 -10.16
N GLU A 50 -9.64 -11.11 -10.34
CA GLU A 50 -10.10 -11.72 -11.60
C GLU A 50 -10.71 -10.67 -12.52
N GLU A 51 -11.55 -9.79 -11.97
CA GLU A 51 -12.29 -8.79 -12.72
C GLU A 51 -12.47 -7.52 -11.88
N MET A 52 -12.43 -6.36 -12.53
CA MET A 52 -12.81 -5.07 -11.95
C MET A 52 -14.06 -4.53 -12.64
N GLN A 53 -15.11 -4.33 -11.88
CA GLN A 53 -16.35 -3.72 -12.36
C GLN A 53 -16.37 -2.26 -11.92
N VAL A 54 -16.45 -1.35 -12.88
CA VAL A 54 -16.61 0.08 -12.63
C VAL A 54 -18.06 0.46 -12.93
N VAL A 55 -18.74 1.02 -11.94
CA VAL A 55 -20.13 1.41 -12.04
C VAL A 55 -20.26 2.91 -11.78
N ILE A 56 -20.87 3.62 -12.71
CA ILE A 56 -21.11 5.07 -12.61
C ILE A 56 -22.61 5.28 -12.50
N SER A 57 -23.04 5.96 -11.42
CA SER A 57 -24.46 6.28 -11.17
C SER A 57 -25.40 5.06 -11.26
N PRO A 58 -25.20 4.00 -10.47
CA PRO A 58 -26.06 2.83 -10.51
C PRO A 58 -27.47 3.15 -10.01
N PHE A 59 -28.46 2.54 -10.65
CA PHE A 59 -29.87 2.59 -10.24
C PHE A 59 -30.28 1.35 -9.44
N ASP A 60 -29.33 0.45 -9.13
CA ASP A 60 -29.60 -0.78 -8.39
C ASP A 60 -29.62 -0.50 -6.88
N VAL A 61 -30.77 -0.75 -6.24
CA VAL A 61 -31.01 -0.55 -4.79
C VAL A 61 -30.10 -1.40 -3.90
N ARG A 62 -29.44 -2.42 -4.45
CA ARG A 62 -28.45 -3.23 -3.72
C ARG A 62 -27.09 -2.55 -3.61
N GLN A 63 -26.87 -1.50 -4.38
CA GLN A 63 -25.65 -0.72 -4.34
C GLN A 63 -25.92 0.53 -3.52
N THR A 64 -25.37 0.59 -2.32
CA THR A 64 -25.55 1.66 -1.35
C THR A 64 -24.23 2.35 -1.01
N ASP A 65 -24.30 3.39 -0.20
CA ASP A 65 -23.15 4.08 0.42
C ASP A 65 -22.22 4.85 -0.52
N PHE A 66 -22.72 5.33 -1.68
CA PHE A 66 -21.92 6.18 -2.54
C PHE A 66 -22.75 7.18 -3.37
N ILE A 67 -22.08 8.25 -3.80
CA ILE A 67 -22.61 9.26 -4.72
C ILE A 67 -21.62 9.36 -5.88
N GLY A 68 -22.07 9.02 -7.10
CA GLY A 68 -21.26 9.15 -8.29
C GLY A 68 -20.81 7.84 -8.90
N GLY A 69 -19.95 7.08 -8.26
CA GLY A 69 -19.47 5.81 -8.83
C GLY A 69 -18.75 4.91 -7.83
N GLY A 70 -18.58 3.67 -8.23
CA GLY A 70 -17.91 2.66 -7.43
C GLY A 70 -17.09 1.67 -8.28
N ILE A 71 -16.11 1.07 -7.62
CA ILE A 71 -15.35 -0.05 -8.16
C ILE A 71 -15.63 -1.27 -7.30
N ASN A 72 -15.97 -2.38 -7.93
CA ASN A 72 -16.04 -3.67 -7.30
C ASN A 72 -14.94 -4.57 -7.87
N ALA A 73 -13.99 -4.97 -7.05
CA ALA A 73 -12.98 -5.95 -7.39
C ALA A 73 -13.51 -7.36 -7.09
N ILE A 74 -13.54 -8.21 -8.11
CA ILE A 74 -13.92 -9.61 -7.95
C ILE A 74 -12.65 -10.44 -7.82
N THR A 75 -12.53 -11.21 -6.75
CA THR A 75 -11.35 -12.01 -6.47
C THR A 75 -11.33 -13.30 -7.27
N LYS A 76 -10.13 -13.76 -7.63
CA LYS A 76 -9.92 -15.06 -8.23
C LYS A 76 -10.47 -16.17 -7.33
N ALA A 77 -10.96 -17.22 -7.96
CA ALA A 77 -11.45 -18.43 -7.30
C ALA A 77 -10.57 -19.64 -7.64
N GLY A 78 -10.59 -20.64 -6.77
CA GLY A 78 -10.02 -21.95 -7.10
C GLY A 78 -10.79 -22.64 -8.23
N THR A 79 -10.10 -23.43 -9.01
CA THR A 79 -10.65 -24.20 -10.13
C THR A 79 -10.29 -25.69 -9.97
N ASN A 80 -10.73 -26.53 -10.91
CA ASN A 80 -10.35 -27.97 -10.92
C ASN A 80 -8.87 -28.22 -11.23
N THR A 81 -8.13 -27.19 -11.61
CA THR A 81 -6.69 -27.24 -11.85
C THR A 81 -5.95 -26.33 -10.89
N TYR A 82 -4.82 -26.78 -10.40
CA TYR A 82 -3.94 -25.93 -9.61
C TYR A 82 -3.33 -24.85 -10.49
N LYS A 83 -3.45 -23.61 -10.05
CA LYS A 83 -2.80 -22.45 -10.68
C LYS A 83 -2.13 -21.64 -9.58
N GLY A 84 -0.93 -21.15 -9.86
CA GLY A 84 -0.19 -20.32 -8.92
C GLY A 84 0.74 -19.39 -9.65
N SER A 85 1.09 -18.31 -9.01
CA SER A 85 2.10 -17.34 -9.45
C SER A 85 2.94 -16.90 -8.27
N ALA A 86 4.18 -16.52 -8.55
CA ALA A 86 5.02 -15.78 -7.62
C ALA A 86 5.69 -14.65 -8.40
N TYR A 87 5.79 -13.47 -7.79
CA TYR A 87 6.32 -12.29 -8.45
C TYR A 87 7.10 -11.41 -7.48
N ILE A 88 8.03 -10.66 -8.04
CA ILE A 88 8.78 -9.62 -7.37
C ILE A 88 8.78 -8.40 -8.27
N TYR A 89 8.30 -7.26 -7.74
CA TYR A 89 8.43 -5.97 -8.40
C TYR A 89 9.38 -5.11 -7.60
N HIS A 90 10.29 -4.46 -8.29
CA HIS A 90 11.20 -3.51 -7.68
C HIS A 90 11.26 -2.23 -8.50
N LYS A 91 11.15 -1.09 -7.84
CA LYS A 91 11.41 0.23 -8.43
C LYS A 91 12.35 1.00 -7.53
N ASN A 92 13.16 1.86 -8.13
CA ASN A 92 13.97 2.82 -7.40
C ASN A 92 14.12 4.12 -8.21
N GLU A 93 14.71 5.12 -7.61
CA GLU A 93 14.95 6.43 -8.21
C GLU A 93 15.75 6.36 -9.53
N ASN A 94 16.64 5.39 -9.67
CA ASN A 94 17.50 5.24 -10.85
C ASN A 94 16.77 4.64 -12.06
N MET A 95 15.59 4.03 -11.84
CA MET A 95 14.75 3.47 -12.91
C MET A 95 13.85 4.52 -13.59
N ARG A 96 13.89 5.77 -13.10
CA ARG A 96 13.14 6.88 -13.69
C ARG A 96 13.99 7.61 -14.72
N GLY A 97 13.41 8.06 -15.80
CA GLY A 97 14.07 8.92 -16.80
C GLY A 97 14.53 10.26 -16.21
N ASP A 98 15.63 10.81 -16.67
CA ASP A 98 16.24 12.05 -16.15
C ASP A 98 15.78 13.30 -16.92
N ALA A 99 15.02 13.12 -17.97
CA ALA A 99 14.57 14.20 -18.84
C ALA A 99 13.11 14.02 -19.24
N ILE A 100 12.43 15.15 -19.42
CA ILE A 100 11.12 15.23 -20.07
C ILE A 100 11.34 16.04 -21.33
N GLU A 101 11.20 15.41 -22.51
CA GLU A 101 11.55 15.97 -23.81
C GLU A 101 13.01 16.45 -23.82
N ASN A 102 13.23 17.76 -23.97
CA ASN A 102 14.56 18.38 -24.00
C ASN A 102 14.97 19.02 -22.67
N ALA A 103 14.13 18.94 -21.64
CA ALA A 103 14.40 19.51 -20.33
C ALA A 103 14.94 18.43 -19.37
N GLN A 104 16.17 18.62 -18.88
CA GLN A 104 16.70 17.80 -17.79
C GLN A 104 16.04 18.18 -16.47
N ILE A 105 15.71 17.17 -15.64
CA ILE A 105 15.21 17.37 -14.28
C ILE A 105 16.41 17.75 -13.42
N ALA A 106 16.50 19.03 -13.06
CA ALA A 106 17.72 19.65 -12.48
C ALA A 106 17.98 19.31 -11.00
N ASN A 107 17.13 18.55 -10.32
CA ASN A 107 17.28 18.29 -8.88
C ASN A 107 17.66 16.85 -8.59
N ALA A 108 18.56 16.67 -7.62
CA ALA A 108 18.83 15.36 -7.04
C ALA A 108 17.52 14.73 -6.56
N ARG A 109 17.25 13.52 -7.01
CA ARG A 109 16.04 12.80 -6.65
C ARG A 109 16.15 12.28 -5.24
N ASP A 110 15.07 12.42 -4.50
CA ASP A 110 14.91 11.70 -3.25
C ASP A 110 14.95 10.19 -3.51
N LYS A 111 15.50 9.47 -2.56
CA LYS A 111 15.43 8.01 -2.58
C LYS A 111 13.96 7.59 -2.59
N ASP A 112 13.58 6.87 -3.62
CA ASP A 112 12.23 6.33 -3.82
C ASP A 112 12.36 4.88 -4.24
N SER A 113 12.48 4.02 -3.25
CA SER A 113 12.60 2.58 -3.47
C SER A 113 11.34 1.88 -2.95
N GLU A 114 10.84 0.95 -3.72
CA GLU A 114 9.74 0.08 -3.32
C GLU A 114 9.99 -1.33 -3.83
N THR A 115 9.81 -2.30 -2.97
CA THR A 115 9.88 -3.70 -3.36
C THR A 115 8.62 -4.41 -2.93
N THR A 116 7.97 -5.07 -3.88
CA THR A 116 6.78 -5.87 -3.68
C THR A 116 7.10 -7.33 -3.93
N TYR A 117 6.76 -8.17 -2.98
CA TYR A 117 6.81 -9.62 -3.10
C TYR A 117 5.40 -10.15 -3.04
N GLY A 118 5.05 -11.07 -3.93
CA GLY A 118 3.72 -11.64 -3.90
C GLY A 118 3.65 -13.06 -4.43
N PHE A 119 2.58 -13.74 -4.04
CA PHE A 119 2.24 -15.04 -4.57
C PHE A 119 0.73 -15.24 -4.62
N THR A 120 0.30 -16.09 -5.51
CA THR A 120 -1.08 -16.61 -5.56
C THR A 120 -1.05 -18.13 -5.73
N LEU A 121 -2.02 -18.80 -5.15
CA LEU A 121 -2.21 -20.25 -5.32
C LEU A 121 -3.70 -20.56 -5.21
N GLY A 122 -4.21 -21.29 -6.18
CA GLY A 122 -5.60 -21.75 -6.18
C GLY A 122 -5.74 -23.13 -6.79
N GLY A 123 -6.77 -23.86 -6.38
CA GLY A 123 -7.01 -25.20 -6.90
C GLY A 123 -8.12 -25.94 -6.16
N PRO A 124 -8.35 -27.21 -6.49
CA PRO A 124 -9.35 -28.03 -5.84
C PRO A 124 -8.77 -28.67 -4.56
N ILE A 125 -9.49 -28.58 -3.46
CA ILE A 125 -9.32 -29.50 -2.32
C ILE A 125 -10.05 -30.81 -2.65
N ILE A 126 -11.27 -30.68 -3.19
CA ILE A 126 -12.06 -31.81 -3.71
C ILE A 126 -12.55 -31.39 -5.10
N LYS A 127 -12.16 -32.12 -6.13
CA LYS A 127 -12.56 -31.83 -7.52
C LYS A 127 -14.07 -31.67 -7.65
N ASN A 128 -14.50 -30.66 -8.41
CA ASN A 128 -15.88 -30.25 -8.67
C ASN A 128 -16.67 -29.82 -7.43
N LYS A 129 -16.10 -29.89 -6.21
CA LYS A 129 -16.85 -29.68 -4.99
C LYS A 129 -16.28 -28.62 -4.06
N LEU A 130 -15.00 -28.66 -3.77
CA LEU A 130 -14.38 -27.74 -2.81
C LEU A 130 -13.09 -27.17 -3.39
N PHE A 131 -13.03 -25.85 -3.43
CA PHE A 131 -11.95 -25.10 -4.01
C PHE A 131 -11.39 -24.12 -3.01
N PHE A 132 -10.11 -23.80 -3.16
CA PHE A 132 -9.46 -22.75 -2.41
C PHE A 132 -8.72 -21.78 -3.35
N PHE A 133 -8.55 -20.56 -2.88
CA PHE A 133 -7.64 -19.58 -3.45
C PHE A 133 -6.99 -18.80 -2.31
N VAL A 134 -5.68 -18.63 -2.37
CA VAL A 134 -4.92 -17.82 -1.41
C VAL A 134 -4.00 -16.89 -2.17
N SER A 135 -3.84 -15.68 -1.67
CA SER A 135 -2.82 -14.74 -2.11
C SER A 135 -2.16 -14.06 -0.93
N GLY A 136 -0.90 -13.74 -1.08
CA GLY A 136 -0.15 -12.94 -0.14
C GLY A 136 0.71 -11.92 -0.87
N GLU A 137 0.75 -10.70 -0.39
CA GLU A 137 1.59 -9.63 -0.91
C GLU A 137 2.22 -8.86 0.24
N MET A 138 3.49 -8.58 0.12
CA MET A 138 4.25 -7.72 1.03
C MET A 138 4.89 -6.60 0.22
N ILE A 139 4.60 -5.37 0.60
CA ILE A 139 5.22 -4.17 0.04
C ILE A 139 6.17 -3.59 1.10
N ASN A 140 7.39 -3.32 0.70
CA ASN A 140 8.39 -2.67 1.54
C ASN A 140 8.84 -1.36 0.88
N VAL A 141 8.60 -0.25 1.57
CA VAL A 141 8.96 1.10 1.14
C VAL A 141 9.92 1.69 2.17
N PRO A 142 11.23 1.54 1.98
CA PRO A 142 12.21 2.19 2.85
C PRO A 142 12.07 3.71 2.71
N THR A 143 11.73 4.38 3.79
CA THR A 143 11.62 5.83 3.84
C THR A 143 12.43 6.41 5.00
N ILE A 144 12.72 7.70 4.92
CA ILE A 144 13.36 8.45 5.99
C ILE A 144 12.33 9.43 6.56
N ALA A 145 11.96 9.23 7.83
CA ALA A 145 10.98 10.09 8.52
C ALA A 145 11.48 11.54 8.67
N ASN A 146 12.78 11.69 8.90
CA ASN A 146 13.39 13.00 9.07
C ASN A 146 14.69 13.08 8.26
N ARG A 147 14.77 14.04 7.34
CA ARG A 147 15.92 14.27 6.48
C ARG A 147 17.05 15.04 7.17
N TRP A 148 16.73 15.75 8.25
CA TRP A 148 17.72 16.52 8.98
C TRP A 148 18.76 15.59 9.64
N ARG A 149 20.02 15.93 9.45
CA ARG A 149 21.16 15.24 10.02
C ARG A 149 22.08 16.20 10.77
N ALA A 150 22.87 15.67 11.67
CA ALA A 150 23.88 16.43 12.36
C ALA A 150 25.01 16.85 11.42
N SER A 151 25.61 17.98 11.70
CA SER A 151 26.83 18.44 10.99
C SER A 151 28.08 17.78 11.58
N GLU A 152 29.15 17.75 10.79
CA GLU A 152 30.49 17.37 11.28
C GLU A 152 31.21 18.57 11.91
N ASP A 153 30.96 19.76 11.40
CA ASP A 153 31.73 21.00 11.70
C ASP A 153 30.91 22.07 12.42
N GLY A 154 29.62 21.85 12.69
CA GLY A 154 28.73 22.81 13.31
C GLY A 154 28.15 23.86 12.34
N VAL A 155 28.42 23.72 11.03
CA VAL A 155 27.87 24.60 10.01
C VAL A 155 26.52 24.04 9.52
N ALA A 156 25.49 24.88 9.55
CA ALA A 156 24.17 24.51 9.05
C ALA A 156 24.10 24.66 7.53
N ASP A 157 23.48 23.69 6.87
CA ASP A 157 23.11 23.76 5.45
C ASP A 157 21.67 23.29 5.28
N ALA A 158 20.74 24.26 5.18
CA ALA A 158 19.33 23.97 5.05
C ALA A 158 19.00 23.31 3.70
N THR A 159 19.78 23.55 2.66
CA THR A 159 19.58 22.94 1.34
C THR A 159 19.82 21.44 1.38
N ASN A 160 20.81 21.02 2.14
CA ASN A 160 21.18 19.61 2.32
C ASN A 160 20.65 19.01 3.63
N TYR A 161 19.76 19.70 4.33
CA TYR A 161 19.17 19.27 5.61
C TYR A 161 20.22 18.99 6.69
N ILE A 162 21.24 19.85 6.80
CA ILE A 162 22.28 19.75 7.82
C ILE A 162 21.98 20.78 8.93
N SER A 163 21.90 20.30 10.17
CA SER A 163 21.69 21.14 11.35
C SER A 163 23.00 21.72 11.89
N ARG A 164 22.93 22.72 12.76
CA ARG A 164 24.10 23.19 13.51
C ARG A 164 24.60 22.22 14.56
N THR A 165 23.73 21.32 15.03
CA THR A 165 24.10 20.36 16.06
C THR A 165 25.11 19.37 15.48
N THR A 166 26.23 19.20 16.19
CA THR A 166 27.28 18.32 15.69
C THR A 166 27.05 16.86 16.05
N VAL A 167 27.59 15.96 15.24
CA VAL A 167 27.62 14.52 15.53
C VAL A 167 28.30 14.27 16.88
N ALA A 168 29.37 15.02 17.20
CA ALA A 168 30.08 14.91 18.46
C ALA A 168 29.22 15.28 19.66
N ASP A 169 28.43 16.35 19.58
CA ASP A 169 27.52 16.75 20.66
C ASP A 169 26.41 15.72 20.90
N LEU A 170 25.79 15.22 19.83
CA LEU A 170 24.76 14.20 19.94
C LEU A 170 25.30 12.90 20.50
N THR A 171 26.49 12.49 20.08
CA THR A 171 27.17 11.30 20.62
C THR A 171 27.46 11.47 22.11
N ARG A 172 27.95 12.63 22.54
CA ARG A 172 28.21 12.94 23.93
C ARG A 172 26.95 12.87 24.79
N VAL A 173 25.86 13.47 24.32
CA VAL A 173 24.55 13.42 25.01
C VAL A 173 24.01 12.00 25.07
N SER A 174 24.07 11.27 23.96
CA SER A 174 23.58 9.88 23.91
C SER A 174 24.35 8.97 24.88
N ASN A 175 25.68 9.08 24.92
CA ASN A 175 26.51 8.31 25.83
C ASN A 175 26.24 8.67 27.31
N PHE A 176 26.10 9.96 27.60
CA PHE A 176 25.77 10.43 28.94
C PHE A 176 24.42 9.88 29.43
N VAL A 177 23.40 9.94 28.61
CA VAL A 177 22.06 9.44 28.95
C VAL A 177 22.06 7.93 29.14
N LYS A 178 22.80 7.21 28.27
CA LYS A 178 22.94 5.75 28.38
C LYS A 178 23.67 5.35 29.65
N GLU A 179 24.78 6.02 29.97
CA GLU A 179 25.59 5.73 31.17
C GLU A 179 24.85 6.06 32.44
N LYS A 180 24.23 7.24 32.52
CA LYS A 180 23.60 7.74 33.73
C LYS A 180 22.20 7.13 34.01
N TYR A 181 21.42 6.88 32.97
CA TYR A 181 20.02 6.48 33.07
C TYR A 181 19.72 5.11 32.46
N GLY A 182 20.69 4.46 31.83
CA GLY A 182 20.48 3.18 31.15
C GLY A 182 19.60 3.28 29.90
N TYR A 183 19.34 4.50 29.42
CA TYR A 183 18.45 4.76 28.31
C TYR A 183 19.20 4.89 26.99
N ASP A 184 18.84 4.08 25.99
CA ASP A 184 19.37 4.18 24.63
C ASP A 184 18.52 5.18 23.82
N THR A 185 19.13 6.28 23.38
CA THR A 185 18.47 7.32 22.60
C THR A 185 18.15 6.91 21.17
N GLY A 186 18.66 5.76 20.70
CA GLY A 186 18.58 5.34 19.33
C GLY A 186 19.48 6.13 18.40
N SER A 187 19.28 5.93 17.10
CA SER A 187 20.01 6.65 16.05
C SER A 187 19.54 8.10 15.95
N PHE A 188 20.48 9.04 15.82
CA PHE A 188 20.22 10.46 15.57
C PHE A 188 20.60 10.90 14.13
N ASN A 189 21.14 9.99 13.33
CA ASN A 189 21.36 10.17 11.91
C ASN A 189 20.51 9.15 11.16
N SER A 190 19.73 9.62 10.20
CA SER A 190 18.80 8.77 9.43
C SER A 190 17.75 8.11 10.31
N PHE A 191 16.60 8.73 10.42
CA PHE A 191 15.44 8.16 11.10
C PHE A 191 14.68 7.29 10.12
N PRO A 192 14.86 5.96 10.13
CA PRO A 192 14.11 5.10 9.24
C PRO A 192 12.62 5.13 9.61
N ALA A 193 11.80 5.26 8.60
CA ALA A 193 10.35 5.15 8.70
C ALA A 193 9.87 4.15 7.64
N ASP A 194 10.48 2.97 7.65
CA ASP A 194 10.14 1.93 6.68
C ASP A 194 8.68 1.57 6.79
N GLU A 195 7.96 1.78 5.70
CA GLU A 195 6.58 1.36 5.57
C GLU A 195 6.54 -0.08 5.04
N LYS A 196 5.89 -0.96 5.80
CA LYS A 196 5.66 -2.35 5.40
C LYS A 196 4.16 -2.60 5.37
N ASN A 197 3.68 -3.01 4.23
CA ASN A 197 2.28 -3.35 4.03
C ASN A 197 2.16 -4.84 3.70
N TYR A 198 1.28 -5.53 4.42
CA TYR A 198 1.00 -6.95 4.22
C TYR A 198 -0.45 -7.11 3.81
N LYS A 199 -0.68 -7.83 2.72
CA LYS A 199 -2.02 -8.16 2.23
C LYS A 199 -2.14 -9.66 2.14
N ILE A 200 -3.19 -10.19 2.73
CA ILE A 200 -3.48 -11.62 2.71
C ILE A 200 -4.95 -11.77 2.32
N LEU A 201 -5.21 -12.63 1.36
CA LEU A 201 -6.55 -13.04 0.97
C LEU A 201 -6.61 -14.56 0.98
N ALA A 202 -7.64 -15.09 1.61
CA ALA A 202 -7.98 -16.50 1.54
C ALA A 202 -9.45 -16.65 1.17
N ARG A 203 -9.74 -17.49 0.19
CA ARG A 203 -11.08 -17.79 -0.29
C ARG A 203 -11.31 -19.29 -0.36
N LEU A 204 -12.48 -19.73 0.07
CA LEU A 204 -12.92 -21.10 0.02
C LEU A 204 -14.32 -21.14 -0.62
N ASP A 205 -14.47 -21.89 -1.68
CA ASP A 205 -15.73 -22.07 -2.38
C ASP A 205 -16.16 -23.54 -2.30
N TRP A 206 -17.32 -23.79 -1.73
CA TRP A 206 -17.86 -25.12 -1.52
C TRP A 206 -19.21 -25.30 -2.23
N ASN A 207 -19.25 -26.17 -3.22
CA ASN A 207 -20.47 -26.67 -3.84
C ASN A 207 -21.01 -27.81 -2.98
N ILE A 208 -21.90 -27.49 -2.03
CA ILE A 208 -22.46 -28.47 -1.08
C ILE A 208 -23.32 -29.47 -1.84
N ASN A 209 -24.22 -28.95 -2.69
CA ASN A 209 -25.05 -29.69 -3.65
C ASN A 209 -25.45 -28.74 -4.79
N ASP A 210 -26.26 -29.22 -5.73
CA ASP A 210 -26.68 -28.42 -6.91
C ASP A 210 -27.46 -27.15 -6.55
N ALA A 211 -28.16 -27.14 -5.42
CA ALA A 211 -28.95 -26.02 -4.96
C ALA A 211 -28.23 -25.07 -3.98
N ASN A 212 -27.16 -25.55 -3.33
CA ASN A 212 -26.49 -24.81 -2.25
C ASN A 212 -24.99 -24.67 -2.51
N LYS A 213 -24.52 -23.43 -2.48
CA LYS A 213 -23.09 -23.07 -2.57
C LYS A 213 -22.74 -22.17 -1.41
N LEU A 214 -21.57 -22.37 -0.84
CA LEU A 214 -21.00 -21.56 0.23
C LEU A 214 -19.66 -20.97 -0.23
N SER A 215 -19.51 -19.68 -0.08
CA SER A 215 -18.22 -19.01 -0.26
C SER A 215 -17.82 -18.31 1.03
N VAL A 216 -16.60 -18.55 1.49
CA VAL A 216 -16.00 -17.89 2.66
C VAL A 216 -14.77 -17.14 2.20
N ARG A 217 -14.60 -15.91 2.66
CA ARG A 217 -13.47 -15.02 2.36
C ARG A 217 -12.91 -14.43 3.64
N PHE A 218 -11.60 -14.34 3.68
CA PHE A 218 -10.81 -13.71 4.74
C PHE A 218 -9.77 -12.78 4.12
#